data_597d49b5e7dd04b713b248ad7bfe5e2b
#
_entry.id   597d49b5e7dd04b713b248ad7bfe5e2b
#
_cell.length_a   1.000
_cell.length_b   1.000
_cell.length_c   1.000
_cell.angle_alpha   90.00
_cell.angle_beta   90.00
_cell.angle_gamma   90.00
#
_symmetry.space_group_name_H-M   'P 1'
#
loop_
_entity.id
_entity.type
_entity.pdbx_description
1 polymer ?
#
loop_
_entity_poly.entity_id
_entity_poly.type
_entity_poly.pdbx_seq_one_letter_code
_entity_poly.pdbx_strand_id
1 'polypeptide(L)'
;MRLKDKVALITGGTSGIGEATAFLFAKEGAKVAITGRDEKRGHAVTGKILSSSCKAIFIRTDVRKSGECRRAVEETVSTFGRLDILFNNAGVFYPHTILDCSEEEWDLQIDINLKGTFLMSKFALPHLIQQGSGVIINNSSGWGLVGGDRAVAYCASKGGVVLLTKAMAIDHGPQGIRVNCICPGDVDTPMLPEDARMRGLNWNEYLAACANRPLGRIGTADEIAKAVLFLASDDSSFMTGAALVVDGGGTAD
;
A
#
# COMPACT_ATOMS: atom_id res chain seq x y z
N MET A 1 -19.63 8.19 7.63
CA MET A 1 -18.64 7.13 7.88
C MET A 1 -18.79 6.07 6.81
N ARG A 2 -17.86 6.08 5.84
CA ARG A 2 -17.87 5.18 4.66
C ARG A 2 -17.45 3.74 4.97
N LEU A 3 -16.74 3.53 6.10
CA LEU A 3 -16.23 2.22 6.50
C LEU A 3 -16.78 1.77 7.86
N LYS A 4 -17.99 2.23 8.21
CA LYS A 4 -18.63 1.87 9.49
C LYS A 4 -18.65 0.35 9.68
N ASP A 5 -18.14 -0.11 10.83
CA ASP A 5 -18.07 -1.52 11.26
C ASP A 5 -17.19 -2.44 10.38
N LYS A 6 -16.49 -1.92 9.38
CA LYS A 6 -15.52 -2.67 8.58
C LYS A 6 -14.24 -2.93 9.35
N VAL A 7 -13.55 -4.00 9.00
CA VAL A 7 -12.22 -4.34 9.52
C VAL A 7 -11.20 -4.23 8.39
N ALA A 8 -10.18 -3.40 8.58
CA ALA A 8 -9.12 -3.18 7.61
C ALA A 8 -7.76 -3.65 8.15
N LEU A 9 -7.01 -4.36 7.31
CA LEU A 9 -5.61 -4.71 7.53
C LEU A 9 -4.73 -3.93 6.56
N ILE A 10 -3.78 -3.15 7.09
CA ILE A 10 -2.91 -2.25 6.32
C ILE A 10 -1.46 -2.64 6.53
N THR A 11 -0.77 -3.07 5.48
CA THR A 11 0.66 -3.36 5.57
C THR A 11 1.50 -2.08 5.41
N GLY A 12 2.63 -2.01 6.13
CA GLY A 12 3.42 -0.77 6.14
C GLY A 12 2.67 0.42 6.74
N GLY A 13 1.78 0.17 7.72
CA GLY A 13 0.93 1.18 8.35
C GLY A 13 1.63 2.07 9.38
N THR A 14 2.95 2.01 9.49
CA THR A 14 3.73 2.71 10.52
C THR A 14 4.30 4.07 10.08
N SER A 15 4.09 4.46 8.82
CA SER A 15 4.53 5.76 8.25
C SER A 15 3.86 6.05 6.92
N GLY A 16 3.97 7.30 6.45
CA GLY A 16 3.58 7.74 5.10
C GLY A 16 2.13 7.41 4.73
N ILE A 17 1.93 6.88 3.51
CA ILE A 17 0.60 6.56 2.97
C ILE A 17 -0.15 5.57 3.87
N GLY A 18 0.54 4.56 4.39
CA GLY A 18 -0.08 3.54 5.25
C GLY A 18 -0.59 4.12 6.57
N GLU A 19 0.20 4.98 7.22
CA GLU A 19 -0.19 5.68 8.44
C GLU A 19 -1.39 6.62 8.19
N ALA A 20 -1.31 7.47 7.15
CA ALA A 20 -2.41 8.37 6.77
C ALA A 20 -3.70 7.60 6.47
N THR A 21 -3.58 6.46 5.76
CA THR A 21 -4.73 5.58 5.48
C THR A 21 -5.30 4.99 6.78
N ALA A 22 -4.45 4.55 7.71
CA ALA A 22 -4.92 4.00 8.98
C ALA A 22 -5.73 5.02 9.80
N PHE A 23 -5.26 6.27 9.89
CA PHE A 23 -6.01 7.35 10.55
C PHE A 23 -7.33 7.64 9.83
N LEU A 24 -7.31 7.74 8.51
CA LEU A 24 -8.51 8.05 7.75
C LEU A 24 -9.55 6.93 7.85
N PHE A 25 -9.14 5.68 7.75
CA PHE A 25 -10.03 4.52 7.87
C PHE A 25 -10.66 4.43 9.26
N ALA A 26 -9.86 4.66 10.32
CA ALA A 26 -10.38 4.71 11.68
C ALA A 26 -11.42 5.84 11.87
N LYS A 27 -11.15 7.04 11.34
CA LYS A 27 -12.09 8.18 11.33
C LYS A 27 -13.37 7.87 10.57
N GLU A 28 -13.30 7.04 9.53
CA GLU A 28 -14.44 6.59 8.75
C GLU A 28 -15.16 5.36 9.34
N GLY A 29 -14.79 4.97 10.56
CA GLY A 29 -15.51 3.96 11.36
C GLY A 29 -14.98 2.53 11.22
N ALA A 30 -13.83 2.32 10.56
CA ALA A 30 -13.20 1.01 10.51
C ALA A 30 -12.46 0.66 11.80
N LYS A 31 -12.42 -0.63 12.13
CA LYS A 31 -11.43 -1.21 13.04
C LYS A 31 -10.17 -1.48 12.23
N VAL A 32 -9.01 -1.03 12.69
CA VAL A 32 -7.79 -1.03 11.89
C VAL A 32 -6.71 -1.91 12.51
N ALA A 33 -6.22 -2.89 11.76
CA ALA A 33 -4.97 -3.56 12.04
C ALA A 33 -3.87 -2.97 11.13
N ILE A 34 -2.75 -2.56 11.71
CA ILE A 34 -1.59 -2.12 10.94
C ILE A 34 -0.42 -3.07 11.16
N THR A 35 0.38 -3.27 10.12
CA THR A 35 1.61 -4.05 10.23
C THR A 35 2.84 -3.25 9.86
N GLY A 36 3.98 -3.69 10.38
CA GLY A 36 5.29 -3.12 10.10
C GLY A 36 6.37 -3.82 10.91
N ARG A 37 7.64 -3.48 10.66
CA ARG A 37 8.79 -4.05 11.38
C ARG A 37 9.16 -3.26 12.62
N ASP A 38 8.84 -1.97 12.65
CA ASP A 38 9.18 -1.04 13.73
C ASP A 38 8.05 -0.99 14.76
N GLU A 39 8.25 -1.66 15.88
CA GLU A 39 7.28 -1.77 16.97
C GLU A 39 6.99 -0.40 17.62
N LYS A 40 8.02 0.42 17.81
CA LYS A 40 7.88 1.74 18.42
C LYS A 40 6.95 2.63 17.60
N ARG A 41 7.18 2.71 16.28
CA ARG A 41 6.29 3.46 15.37
C ARG A 41 4.90 2.84 15.30
N GLY A 42 4.81 1.52 15.23
CA GLY A 42 3.53 0.81 15.19
C GLY A 42 2.65 1.13 16.39
N HIS A 43 3.20 1.03 17.59
CA HIS A 43 2.48 1.38 18.82
C HIS A 43 2.16 2.88 18.93
N ALA A 44 3.03 3.76 18.41
CA ALA A 44 2.74 5.20 18.37
C ALA A 44 1.54 5.52 17.47
N VAL A 45 1.44 4.90 16.28
CA VAL A 45 0.31 5.09 15.36
C VAL A 45 -0.99 4.55 15.97
N THR A 46 -0.97 3.30 16.46
CA THR A 46 -2.18 2.71 17.09
C THR A 46 -2.59 3.45 18.35
N GLY A 47 -1.65 3.91 19.17
CA GLY A 47 -1.92 4.73 20.35
C GLY A 47 -2.68 6.02 20.02
N LYS A 48 -2.30 6.73 18.95
CA LYS A 48 -3.02 7.91 18.47
C LYS A 48 -4.43 7.58 17.99
N ILE A 49 -4.62 6.45 17.28
CA ILE A 49 -5.96 6.00 16.84
C ILE A 49 -6.85 5.68 18.04
N LEU A 50 -6.32 4.94 19.01
CA LEU A 50 -7.03 4.57 20.24
C LEU A 50 -7.44 5.78 21.08
N SER A 51 -6.60 6.83 21.15
CA SER A 51 -6.92 8.07 21.88
C SER A 51 -8.12 8.83 21.28
N SER A 52 -8.50 8.53 20.04
CA SER A 52 -9.69 9.09 19.37
C SER A 52 -10.92 8.18 19.49
N SER A 53 -10.94 7.26 20.46
CA SER A 53 -12.03 6.28 20.70
C SER A 53 -12.29 5.33 19.52
N CYS A 54 -11.34 5.22 18.60
CA CYS A 54 -11.33 4.25 17.50
C CYS A 54 -10.66 2.94 17.93
N LYS A 55 -10.82 1.87 17.16
CA LYS A 55 -10.22 0.56 17.45
C LYS A 55 -9.02 0.30 16.52
N ALA A 56 -7.87 0.03 17.10
CA ALA A 56 -6.68 -0.32 16.33
C ALA A 56 -5.78 -1.32 17.06
N ILE A 57 -5.07 -2.15 16.30
CA ILE A 57 -3.98 -3.01 16.77
C ILE A 57 -2.77 -2.87 15.85
N PHE A 58 -1.59 -3.10 16.42
CA PHE A 58 -0.35 -3.24 15.68
C PHE A 58 0.14 -4.67 15.76
N ILE A 59 0.53 -5.24 14.62
CA ILE A 59 1.07 -6.59 14.51
C ILE A 59 2.44 -6.50 13.84
N ARG A 60 3.50 -6.82 14.57
CA ARG A 60 4.85 -6.85 14.00
C ARG A 60 4.92 -7.88 12.88
N THR A 61 5.27 -7.44 11.66
CA THR A 61 5.27 -8.29 10.47
C THR A 61 6.34 -7.88 9.47
N ASP A 62 7.15 -8.81 9.04
CA ASP A 62 7.96 -8.72 7.82
C ASP A 62 7.22 -9.44 6.69
N VAL A 63 6.73 -8.67 5.70
CA VAL A 63 5.92 -9.20 4.59
C VAL A 63 6.66 -10.19 3.68
N ARG A 64 7.99 -10.29 3.79
CA ARG A 64 8.80 -11.32 3.10
C ARG A 64 8.59 -12.71 3.67
N LYS A 65 8.11 -12.80 4.92
CA LYS A 65 7.99 -14.05 5.69
C LYS A 65 6.56 -14.55 5.68
N SER A 66 6.34 -15.66 4.97
CA SER A 66 5.02 -16.26 4.78
C SER A 66 4.29 -16.55 6.12
N GLY A 67 4.99 -17.08 7.13
CA GLY A 67 4.41 -17.33 8.46
C GLY A 67 3.99 -16.07 9.20
N GLU A 68 4.74 -14.95 9.04
CA GLU A 68 4.39 -13.69 9.66
C GLU A 68 3.18 -13.05 8.95
N CYS A 69 3.09 -13.15 7.62
CA CYS A 69 1.93 -12.70 6.85
C CYS A 69 0.65 -13.45 7.26
N ARG A 70 0.74 -14.79 7.37
CA ARG A 70 -0.38 -15.62 7.84
C ARG A 70 -0.84 -15.18 9.23
N ARG A 71 0.10 -15.09 10.19
CA ARG A 71 -0.20 -14.66 11.56
C ARG A 71 -0.88 -13.29 11.60
N ALA A 72 -0.42 -12.32 10.78
CA ALA A 72 -1.00 -10.99 10.75
C ALA A 72 -2.47 -11.01 10.34
N VAL A 73 -2.84 -11.82 9.36
CA VAL A 73 -4.23 -12.01 8.94
C VAL A 73 -5.05 -12.70 10.03
N GLU A 74 -4.55 -13.83 10.56
CA GLU A 74 -5.22 -14.61 11.60
C GLU A 74 -5.45 -13.79 12.88
N GLU A 75 -4.46 -13.01 13.32
CA GLU A 75 -4.56 -12.15 14.49
C GLU A 75 -5.56 -11.00 14.25
N THR A 76 -5.62 -10.44 13.06
CA THR A 76 -6.64 -9.45 12.70
C THR A 76 -8.04 -10.04 12.80
N VAL A 77 -8.25 -11.22 12.22
CA VAL A 77 -9.55 -11.91 12.23
C VAL A 77 -9.93 -12.33 13.65
N SER A 78 -9.01 -12.90 14.42
CA SER A 78 -9.29 -13.33 15.81
C SER A 78 -9.62 -12.14 16.71
N THR A 79 -8.98 -10.98 16.52
CA THR A 79 -9.21 -9.79 17.34
C THR A 79 -10.52 -9.08 17.00
N PHE A 80 -10.85 -8.96 15.72
CA PHE A 80 -11.99 -8.15 15.28
C PHE A 80 -13.18 -8.96 14.76
N GLY A 81 -13.04 -10.28 14.65
CA GLY A 81 -14.09 -11.22 14.24
C GLY A 81 -14.26 -11.39 12.73
N ARG A 82 -13.59 -10.56 11.91
CA ARG A 82 -13.68 -10.56 10.44
C ARG A 82 -12.52 -9.80 9.80
N LEU A 83 -12.42 -9.90 8.47
CA LEU A 83 -11.59 -9.04 7.63
C LEU A 83 -12.44 -8.57 6.44
N ASP A 84 -12.48 -7.26 6.15
CA ASP A 84 -13.23 -6.71 5.02
C ASP A 84 -12.33 -6.10 3.95
N ILE A 85 -11.23 -5.48 4.39
CA ILE A 85 -10.35 -4.69 3.54
C ILE A 85 -8.91 -5.07 3.82
N LEU A 86 -8.16 -5.41 2.77
CA LEU A 86 -6.71 -5.54 2.80
C LEU A 86 -6.09 -4.40 1.97
N PHE A 87 -5.25 -3.57 2.60
CA PHE A 87 -4.41 -2.62 1.88
C PHE A 87 -2.95 -3.07 1.91
N ASN A 88 -2.48 -3.60 0.81
CA ASN A 88 -1.08 -3.99 0.58
C ASN A 88 -0.26 -2.73 0.24
N ASN A 89 0.27 -2.08 1.26
CA ASN A 89 1.00 -0.82 1.11
C ASN A 89 2.50 -0.95 1.41
N ALA A 90 2.93 -1.97 2.15
CA ALA A 90 4.36 -2.17 2.44
C ALA A 90 5.20 -2.16 1.16
N GLY A 91 6.23 -1.34 1.13
CA GLY A 91 7.11 -1.21 -0.01
C GLY A 91 8.41 -0.50 0.33
N VAL A 92 9.40 -0.72 -0.52
CA VAL A 92 10.71 -0.08 -0.48
C VAL A 92 11.13 0.33 -1.88
N PHE A 93 12.03 1.31 -1.94
CA PHE A 93 12.68 1.74 -3.16
C PHE A 93 14.17 1.90 -2.91
N TYR A 94 14.98 1.34 -3.81
CA TYR A 94 16.44 1.52 -3.87
C TYR A 94 16.81 1.89 -5.31
N PRO A 95 17.47 3.05 -5.54
CA PRO A 95 17.72 3.57 -6.87
C PRO A 95 18.92 2.90 -7.51
N HIS A 96 18.68 2.04 -8.52
CA HIS A 96 19.72 1.35 -9.29
C HIS A 96 19.37 1.26 -10.78
N THR A 97 20.40 1.32 -11.63
CA THR A 97 20.30 0.89 -13.03
C THR A 97 20.44 -0.63 -13.12
N ILE A 98 20.27 -1.20 -14.31
CA ILE A 98 20.45 -2.64 -14.52
C ILE A 98 21.90 -3.09 -14.26
N LEU A 99 22.88 -2.20 -14.38
CA LEU A 99 24.30 -2.52 -14.24
C LEU A 99 24.77 -2.49 -12.79
N ASP A 100 24.19 -1.65 -11.96
CA ASP A 100 24.59 -1.42 -10.56
C ASP A 100 23.62 -1.98 -9.53
N CYS A 101 22.52 -2.63 -9.97
CA CYS A 101 21.61 -3.34 -9.10
C CYS A 101 22.17 -4.72 -8.76
N SER A 102 22.48 -4.99 -7.50
CA SER A 102 22.86 -6.33 -7.06
C SER A 102 21.66 -7.29 -7.04
N GLU A 103 21.93 -8.62 -7.08
CA GLU A 103 20.87 -9.62 -6.98
C GLU A 103 20.14 -9.51 -5.63
N GLU A 104 20.85 -9.22 -4.55
CA GLU A 104 20.27 -9.04 -3.22
C GLU A 104 19.33 -7.83 -3.15
N GLU A 105 19.68 -6.72 -3.80
CA GLU A 105 18.85 -5.52 -3.85
C GLU A 105 17.63 -5.71 -4.75
N TRP A 106 17.81 -6.43 -5.86
CA TRP A 106 16.71 -6.86 -6.71
C TRP A 106 15.74 -7.74 -5.93
N ASP A 107 16.23 -8.81 -5.32
CA ASP A 107 15.42 -9.76 -4.55
C ASP A 107 14.71 -9.07 -3.39
N LEU A 108 15.38 -8.16 -2.69
CA LEU A 108 14.79 -7.42 -1.58
C LEU A 108 13.58 -6.58 -2.03
N GLN A 109 13.68 -5.89 -3.16
CA GLN A 109 12.58 -5.08 -3.69
C GLN A 109 11.44 -5.97 -4.20
N ILE A 110 11.74 -7.04 -4.91
CA ILE A 110 10.73 -8.02 -5.38
C ILE A 110 10.05 -8.68 -4.19
N ASP A 111 10.79 -9.15 -3.20
CA ASP A 111 10.25 -9.84 -2.03
C ASP A 111 9.33 -8.95 -1.19
N ILE A 112 9.67 -7.68 -1.02
CA ILE A 112 8.82 -6.76 -0.25
C ILE A 112 7.63 -6.27 -1.07
N ASN A 113 7.89 -5.72 -2.28
CA ASN A 113 6.88 -4.98 -3.03
C ASN A 113 5.86 -5.92 -3.72
N LEU A 114 6.34 -7.03 -4.29
CA LEU A 114 5.52 -7.95 -5.08
C LEU A 114 5.15 -9.22 -4.32
N LYS A 115 6.13 -9.97 -3.84
CA LYS A 115 5.87 -11.22 -3.12
C LYS A 115 5.14 -10.97 -1.79
N GLY A 116 5.47 -9.88 -1.06
CA GLY A 116 4.74 -9.48 0.14
C GLY A 116 3.26 -9.22 -0.15
N THR A 117 2.95 -8.49 -1.25
CA THR A 117 1.58 -8.28 -1.74
C THR A 117 0.88 -9.59 -2.04
N PHE A 118 1.55 -10.52 -2.73
CA PHE A 118 1.02 -11.86 -3.00
C PHE A 118 0.75 -12.64 -1.70
N LEU A 119 1.69 -12.69 -0.76
CA LEU A 119 1.55 -13.46 0.48
C LEU A 119 0.39 -12.95 1.34
N MET A 120 0.29 -11.64 1.54
CA MET A 120 -0.79 -11.04 2.31
C MET A 120 -2.15 -11.31 1.66
N SER A 121 -2.25 -11.16 0.35
CA SER A 121 -3.47 -11.46 -0.41
C SER A 121 -3.84 -12.94 -0.32
N LYS A 122 -2.87 -13.84 -0.46
CA LYS A 122 -3.05 -15.30 -0.35
C LYS A 122 -3.69 -15.71 0.98
N PHE A 123 -3.27 -15.09 2.08
CA PHE A 123 -3.81 -15.45 3.40
C PHE A 123 -5.09 -14.70 3.73
N ALA A 124 -5.33 -13.51 3.18
CA ALA A 124 -6.57 -12.77 3.38
C ALA A 124 -7.75 -13.35 2.58
N LEU A 125 -7.50 -13.79 1.33
CA LEU A 125 -8.54 -14.27 0.40
C LEU A 125 -9.48 -15.33 0.97
N PRO A 126 -9.04 -16.39 1.68
CA PRO A 126 -9.95 -17.38 2.24
C PRO A 126 -11.02 -16.77 3.16
N HIS A 127 -10.64 -15.78 3.98
CA HIS A 127 -11.58 -15.09 4.88
C HIS A 127 -12.57 -14.21 4.11
N LEU A 128 -12.10 -13.48 3.10
CA LEU A 128 -12.94 -12.63 2.25
C LEU A 128 -13.92 -13.49 1.43
N ILE A 129 -13.48 -14.60 0.85
CA ILE A 129 -14.31 -15.54 0.08
C ILE A 129 -15.38 -16.18 0.97
N GLN A 130 -15.02 -16.60 2.17
CA GLN A 130 -15.98 -17.16 3.14
C GLN A 130 -17.08 -16.16 3.49
N GLN A 131 -16.79 -14.86 3.51
CA GLN A 131 -17.75 -13.78 3.75
C GLN A 131 -18.60 -13.44 2.52
N GLY A 132 -18.20 -13.90 1.31
CA GLY A 132 -18.83 -13.55 0.04
C GLY A 132 -18.65 -12.08 -0.36
N SER A 133 -17.74 -11.37 0.29
CA SER A 133 -17.45 -9.95 0.01
C SER A 133 -16.11 -9.53 0.57
N GLY A 134 -15.42 -8.63 -0.13
CA GLY A 134 -14.14 -8.08 0.34
C GLY A 134 -13.51 -7.12 -0.64
N VAL A 135 -12.54 -6.35 -0.16
CA VAL A 135 -11.78 -5.41 -0.98
C VAL A 135 -10.29 -5.61 -0.73
N ILE A 136 -9.54 -5.77 -1.81
CA ILE A 136 -8.07 -5.75 -1.78
C ILE A 136 -7.60 -4.53 -2.59
N ILE A 137 -6.77 -3.71 -1.97
CA ILE A 137 -6.14 -2.56 -2.62
C ILE A 137 -4.62 -2.80 -2.57
N ASN A 138 -3.98 -2.73 -3.73
CA ASN A 138 -2.54 -2.91 -3.85
C ASN A 138 -1.87 -1.56 -4.14
N ASN A 139 -0.85 -1.19 -3.38
CA ASN A 139 -0.09 0.03 -3.63
C ASN A 139 0.99 -0.24 -4.68
N SER A 140 0.70 0.11 -5.94
CA SER A 140 1.66 0.12 -7.02
C SER A 140 2.44 1.46 -7.05
N SER A 141 2.58 2.07 -8.21
CA SER A 141 3.23 3.36 -8.46
C SER A 141 2.91 3.81 -9.89
N GLY A 142 3.05 5.11 -10.20
CA GLY A 142 3.15 5.56 -11.58
C GLY A 142 4.24 4.80 -12.34
N TRP A 143 5.36 4.49 -11.69
CA TRP A 143 6.43 3.66 -12.25
C TRP A 143 6.10 2.15 -12.34
N GLY A 144 4.92 1.75 -12.01
CA GLY A 144 4.35 0.44 -12.37
C GLY A 144 3.64 0.46 -13.72
N LEU A 145 3.43 1.64 -14.31
CA LEU A 145 2.78 1.85 -15.60
C LEU A 145 3.77 2.33 -16.66
N VAL A 146 4.78 3.08 -16.25
CA VAL A 146 5.86 3.62 -17.09
C VAL A 146 7.23 3.34 -16.48
N GLY A 147 8.31 3.51 -17.23
CA GLY A 147 9.67 3.41 -16.70
C GLY A 147 10.02 4.56 -15.77
N GLY A 148 10.95 4.32 -14.85
CA GLY A 148 11.52 5.33 -13.96
C GLY A 148 13.04 5.32 -13.99
N ASP A 149 13.67 6.48 -13.78
CA ASP A 149 15.12 6.61 -13.73
C ASP A 149 15.69 5.85 -12.52
N ARG A 150 16.73 5.03 -12.77
CA ARG A 150 17.41 4.20 -11.77
C ARG A 150 16.43 3.38 -10.92
N ALA A 151 15.39 2.80 -11.53
CA ALA A 151 14.28 2.14 -10.82
C ALA A 151 13.99 0.73 -11.37
N VAL A 152 15.01 0.02 -11.87
CA VAL A 152 14.83 -1.24 -12.60
C VAL A 152 14.05 -2.30 -11.80
N ALA A 153 14.46 -2.58 -10.57
CA ALA A 153 13.78 -3.55 -9.70
C ALA A 153 12.43 -3.02 -9.20
N TYR A 154 12.36 -1.72 -8.92
CA TYR A 154 11.13 -1.09 -8.47
C TYR A 154 10.05 -1.11 -9.55
N CYS A 155 10.36 -0.66 -10.78
CA CYS A 155 9.43 -0.71 -11.91
C CYS A 155 8.95 -2.14 -12.17
N ALA A 156 9.86 -3.12 -12.18
CA ALA A 156 9.51 -4.53 -12.33
C ALA A 156 8.55 -5.00 -11.22
N SER A 157 8.85 -4.67 -9.96
CA SER A 157 8.00 -5.05 -8.82
C SER A 157 6.62 -4.40 -8.88
N LYS A 158 6.54 -3.09 -9.20
CA LYS A 158 5.29 -2.33 -9.24
C LYS A 158 4.46 -2.62 -10.48
N GLY A 159 5.08 -2.89 -11.63
CA GLY A 159 4.42 -3.43 -12.82
C GLY A 159 3.83 -4.83 -12.55
N GLY A 160 4.59 -5.68 -11.84
CA GLY A 160 4.09 -6.96 -11.35
C GLY A 160 2.86 -6.83 -10.47
N VAL A 161 2.81 -5.84 -9.56
CA VAL A 161 1.63 -5.55 -8.72
C VAL A 161 0.42 -5.15 -9.56
N VAL A 162 0.58 -4.36 -10.63
CA VAL A 162 -0.53 -4.00 -11.53
C VAL A 162 -1.13 -5.24 -12.19
N LEU A 163 -0.30 -6.13 -12.74
CA LEU A 163 -0.79 -7.34 -13.40
C LEU A 163 -1.33 -8.36 -12.39
N LEU A 164 -0.71 -8.51 -11.23
CA LEU A 164 -1.24 -9.33 -10.14
C LEU A 164 -2.64 -8.87 -9.72
N THR A 165 -2.87 -7.56 -9.62
CA THR A 165 -4.17 -6.96 -9.33
C THR A 165 -5.22 -7.38 -10.36
N LYS A 166 -4.90 -7.28 -11.65
CA LYS A 166 -5.82 -7.65 -12.74
C LYS A 166 -6.16 -9.14 -12.72
N ALA A 167 -5.15 -10.00 -12.54
CA ALA A 167 -5.37 -11.45 -12.46
C ALA A 167 -6.28 -11.80 -11.28
N MET A 168 -5.99 -11.28 -10.08
CA MET A 168 -6.82 -11.50 -8.89
C MET A 168 -8.25 -10.96 -9.06
N ALA A 169 -8.44 -9.84 -9.75
CA ALA A 169 -9.77 -9.29 -10.02
C ALA A 169 -10.62 -10.22 -10.89
N ILE A 170 -10.00 -10.85 -11.89
CA ILE A 170 -10.65 -11.85 -12.76
C ILE A 170 -11.00 -13.10 -11.96
N ASP A 171 -10.05 -13.63 -11.20
CA ASP A 171 -10.21 -14.89 -10.49
C ASP A 171 -11.24 -14.80 -9.34
N HIS A 172 -11.29 -13.67 -8.65
CA HIS A 172 -12.05 -13.51 -7.40
C HIS A 172 -13.26 -12.57 -7.49
N GLY A 173 -13.46 -11.90 -8.64
CA GLY A 173 -14.68 -11.12 -8.92
C GLY A 173 -15.95 -11.93 -8.77
N PRO A 174 -16.03 -13.17 -9.32
CA PRO A 174 -17.20 -14.04 -9.14
C PRO A 174 -17.50 -14.43 -7.70
N GLN A 175 -16.53 -14.27 -6.80
CA GLN A 175 -16.64 -14.55 -5.35
C GLN A 175 -17.01 -13.29 -4.52
N GLY A 176 -17.35 -12.17 -5.19
CA GLY A 176 -17.70 -10.92 -4.54
C GLY A 176 -16.51 -10.10 -4.03
N ILE A 177 -15.28 -10.37 -4.52
CA ILE A 177 -14.08 -9.68 -4.11
C ILE A 177 -13.66 -8.65 -5.15
N ARG A 178 -13.52 -7.39 -4.75
CA ARG A 178 -12.94 -6.34 -5.61
C ARG A 178 -11.45 -6.23 -5.34
N VAL A 179 -10.67 -6.21 -6.41
CA VAL A 179 -9.21 -6.05 -6.33
C VAL A 179 -8.79 -4.92 -7.25
N ASN A 180 -8.25 -3.84 -6.70
CA ASN A 180 -7.76 -2.69 -7.46
C ASN A 180 -6.36 -2.30 -6.99
N CYS A 181 -5.63 -1.55 -7.78
CA CYS A 181 -4.40 -0.91 -7.31
C CYS A 181 -4.47 0.61 -7.43
N ILE A 182 -3.71 1.26 -6.54
CA ILE A 182 -3.43 2.68 -6.63
C ILE A 182 -2.03 2.86 -7.18
N CYS A 183 -1.84 3.87 -8.04
CA CYS A 183 -0.57 4.22 -8.66
C CYS A 183 -0.20 5.66 -8.30
N PRO A 184 0.40 5.90 -7.11
CA PRO A 184 0.85 7.23 -6.71
C PRO A 184 2.04 7.70 -7.55
N GLY A 185 2.15 9.03 -7.72
CA GLY A 185 3.40 9.69 -8.10
C GLY A 185 4.30 9.92 -6.88
N ASP A 186 5.12 10.99 -6.93
CA ASP A 186 5.91 11.39 -5.78
C ASP A 186 5.03 11.98 -4.69
N VAL A 187 5.17 11.44 -3.48
CA VAL A 187 4.35 11.76 -2.32
C VAL A 187 5.25 12.12 -1.14
N ASP A 188 4.92 13.17 -0.43
CA ASP A 188 5.60 13.59 0.80
C ASP A 188 5.49 12.49 1.87
N THR A 189 6.50 11.65 1.92
CA THR A 189 6.65 10.52 2.83
C THR A 189 8.13 10.32 3.16
N PRO A 190 8.49 9.54 4.20
CA PRO A 190 9.89 9.26 4.51
C PRO A 190 10.70 8.59 3.37
N MET A 191 10.04 8.02 2.37
CA MET A 191 10.72 7.42 1.22
C MET A 191 11.42 8.46 0.34
N LEU A 192 10.84 9.64 0.20
CA LEU A 192 11.33 10.66 -0.72
C LEU A 192 12.70 11.24 -0.30
N PRO A 193 12.90 11.75 0.94
CA PRO A 193 14.20 12.21 1.39
C PRO A 193 15.24 11.08 1.46
N GLU A 194 14.82 9.84 1.71
CA GLU A 194 15.73 8.70 1.70
C GLU A 194 16.22 8.39 0.28
N ASP A 195 15.38 8.51 -0.75
CA ASP A 195 15.81 8.38 -2.14
C ASP A 195 16.80 9.47 -2.53
N ALA A 196 16.54 10.74 -2.20
CA ALA A 196 17.47 11.84 -2.43
C ALA A 196 18.82 11.56 -1.78
N ARG A 197 18.84 11.07 -0.53
CA ARG A 197 20.05 10.69 0.20
C ARG A 197 20.82 9.56 -0.50
N MET A 198 20.15 8.50 -0.92
CA MET A 198 20.77 7.36 -1.60
C MET A 198 21.36 7.76 -2.96
N ARG A 199 20.74 8.71 -3.65
CA ARG A 199 21.24 9.26 -4.92
C ARG A 199 22.36 10.31 -4.74
N GLY A 200 22.61 10.77 -3.51
CA GLY A 200 23.56 11.86 -3.24
C GLY A 200 23.11 13.21 -3.80
N LEU A 201 21.81 13.45 -3.91
CA LEU A 201 21.23 14.67 -4.50
C LEU A 201 20.93 15.71 -3.44
N ASN A 202 21.02 17.00 -3.80
CA ASN A 202 20.57 18.09 -2.97
C ASN A 202 19.04 18.01 -2.81
N TRP A 203 18.56 18.11 -1.59
CA TRP A 203 17.14 17.95 -1.29
C TRP A 203 16.21 18.92 -2.05
N ASN A 204 16.60 20.21 -2.13
CA ASN A 204 15.76 21.22 -2.79
C ASN A 204 15.69 21.00 -4.31
N GLU A 205 16.80 20.63 -4.92
CA GLU A 205 16.87 20.29 -6.36
C GLU A 205 16.07 19.02 -6.66
N TYR A 206 16.21 18.00 -5.81
CA TYR A 206 15.47 16.75 -5.94
C TYR A 206 13.96 17.00 -5.79
N LEU A 207 13.54 17.76 -4.77
CA LEU A 207 12.14 18.11 -4.55
C LEU A 207 11.55 18.90 -5.72
N ALA A 208 12.30 19.85 -6.30
CA ALA A 208 11.89 20.60 -7.47
C ALA A 208 11.71 19.68 -8.69
N ALA A 209 12.61 18.71 -8.88
CA ALA A 209 12.49 17.70 -9.93
C ALA A 209 11.26 16.80 -9.73
N CYS A 210 11.00 16.34 -8.52
CA CYS A 210 9.80 15.59 -8.16
C CYS A 210 8.51 16.39 -8.36
N ALA A 211 8.53 17.70 -8.18
CA ALA A 211 7.40 18.60 -8.39
C ALA A 211 7.17 18.98 -9.87
N ASN A 212 8.11 18.64 -10.78
CA ASN A 212 8.00 18.92 -12.20
C ASN A 212 6.99 17.98 -12.89
N ARG A 213 5.72 18.30 -12.70
CA ARG A 213 4.56 17.59 -13.26
C ARG A 213 3.41 18.59 -13.47
N PRO A 214 2.34 18.25 -14.22
CA PRO A 214 1.26 19.19 -14.55
C PRO A 214 0.67 19.97 -13.37
N LEU A 215 0.53 19.35 -12.17
CA LEU A 215 0.04 20.06 -10.98
C LEU A 215 1.11 20.87 -10.25
N GLY A 216 2.37 20.86 -10.67
CA GLY A 216 3.46 21.71 -10.15
C GLY A 216 3.86 21.41 -8.71
N ARG A 217 3.53 20.25 -8.16
CA ARG A 217 3.87 19.85 -6.78
C ARG A 217 3.88 18.34 -6.60
N ILE A 218 4.51 17.87 -5.53
CA ILE A 218 4.35 16.51 -5.04
C ILE A 218 2.98 16.34 -4.36
N GLY A 219 2.50 15.09 -4.26
CA GLY A 219 1.29 14.76 -3.51
C GLY A 219 1.53 14.67 -2.00
N THR A 220 0.47 14.64 -1.22
CA THR A 220 0.51 14.35 0.21
C THR A 220 0.03 12.93 0.49
N ALA A 221 0.47 12.33 1.61
CA ALA A 221 -0.02 11.02 2.04
C ALA A 221 -1.55 11.00 2.23
N ASP A 222 -2.15 12.11 2.68
CA ASP A 222 -3.60 12.25 2.84
C ASP A 222 -4.36 12.23 1.50
N GLU A 223 -3.80 12.79 0.43
CA GLU A 223 -4.41 12.73 -0.90
C GLU A 223 -4.48 11.30 -1.41
N ILE A 224 -3.41 10.53 -1.20
CA ILE A 224 -3.39 9.11 -1.55
C ILE A 224 -4.34 8.32 -0.64
N ALA A 225 -4.36 8.58 0.67
CA ALA A 225 -5.27 7.91 1.60
C ALA A 225 -6.76 8.12 1.22
N LYS A 226 -7.14 9.30 0.72
CA LYS A 226 -8.50 9.57 0.21
C LYS A 226 -8.85 8.72 -1.01
N ALA A 227 -7.91 8.51 -1.92
CA ALA A 227 -8.12 7.64 -3.07
C ALA A 227 -8.18 6.16 -2.65
N VAL A 228 -7.37 5.74 -1.66
CA VAL A 228 -7.47 4.40 -1.06
C VAL A 228 -8.84 4.22 -0.39
N LEU A 229 -9.35 5.23 0.35
CA LEU A 229 -10.68 5.19 0.95
C LEU A 229 -11.79 5.05 -0.11
N PHE A 230 -11.69 5.76 -1.24
CA PHE A 230 -12.62 5.59 -2.35
C PHE A 230 -12.63 4.15 -2.85
N LEU A 231 -11.46 3.55 -3.11
CA LEU A 231 -11.36 2.15 -3.56
C LEU A 231 -11.87 1.15 -2.50
N ALA A 232 -11.72 1.47 -1.20
CA ALA A 232 -12.16 0.63 -0.10
C ALA A 232 -13.68 0.66 0.14
N SER A 233 -14.34 1.75 -0.24
CA SER A 233 -15.76 1.99 0.03
C SER A 233 -16.68 1.52 -1.10
N ASP A 234 -17.99 1.60 -0.86
CA ASP A 234 -19.01 1.29 -1.84
C ASP A 234 -19.09 2.34 -2.97
N ASP A 235 -18.43 3.50 -2.81
CA ASP A 235 -18.30 4.52 -3.87
C ASP A 235 -17.61 3.95 -5.13
N SER A 236 -16.84 2.88 -4.99
CA SER A 236 -16.17 2.16 -6.08
C SER A 236 -16.74 0.74 -6.31
N SER A 237 -18.02 0.51 -5.99
CA SER A 237 -18.67 -0.82 -6.02
C SER A 237 -18.61 -1.52 -7.40
N PHE A 238 -18.50 -0.77 -8.50
CA PHE A 238 -18.38 -1.31 -9.86
C PHE A 238 -16.94 -1.27 -10.41
N MET A 239 -15.92 -1.14 -9.52
CA MET A 239 -14.51 -1.11 -9.90
C MET A 239 -13.79 -2.36 -9.40
N THR A 240 -13.23 -3.14 -10.33
CA THR A 240 -12.26 -4.22 -10.06
C THR A 240 -11.27 -4.31 -11.21
N GLY A 241 -10.02 -4.69 -10.94
CA GLY A 241 -8.92 -4.76 -11.91
C GLY A 241 -8.36 -3.40 -12.36
N ALA A 242 -8.82 -2.31 -11.76
CA ALA A 242 -8.39 -0.97 -12.14
C ALA A 242 -7.04 -0.59 -11.53
N ALA A 243 -6.26 0.21 -12.28
CA ALA A 243 -5.10 0.93 -11.81
C ALA A 243 -5.48 2.43 -11.69
N LEU A 244 -5.72 2.89 -10.47
CA LEU A 244 -6.10 4.28 -10.20
C LEU A 244 -4.84 5.14 -10.05
N VAL A 245 -4.58 5.99 -11.03
CA VAL A 245 -3.44 6.90 -11.02
C VAL A 245 -3.75 8.13 -10.18
N VAL A 246 -2.83 8.46 -9.25
CA VAL A 246 -2.91 9.66 -8.39
C VAL A 246 -1.50 10.25 -8.28
N ASP A 247 -1.08 10.99 -9.30
CA ASP A 247 0.33 11.35 -9.51
C ASP A 247 0.56 12.81 -9.95
N GLY A 248 -0.50 13.62 -9.92
CA GLY A 248 -0.42 15.02 -10.36
C GLY A 248 -0.21 15.20 -11.87
N GLY A 249 -0.51 14.14 -12.66
CA GLY A 249 -0.35 14.12 -14.10
C GLY A 249 1.02 13.64 -14.57
N GLY A 250 1.86 13.10 -13.67
CA GLY A 250 3.23 12.68 -14.00
C GLY A 250 3.34 11.54 -15.01
N THR A 251 2.27 10.79 -15.24
CA THR A 251 2.18 9.70 -16.24
C THR A 251 1.16 9.97 -17.35
N ALA A 252 0.74 11.24 -17.53
CA ALA A 252 -0.22 11.62 -18.55
C ALA A 252 0.41 11.86 -19.94
N ASP A 253 1.73 11.80 -20.06
CA ASP A 253 2.51 12.02 -21.29
C ASP A 253 2.58 10.77 -22.17
#